data_a35b89e0b238d938c740ebc4d733276c
#
_entry.id   a35b89e0b238d938c740ebc4d733276c
#
_cell.length_a   1.000
_cell.length_b   1.000
_cell.length_c   1.000
_cell.angle_alpha   90.00
_cell.angle_beta   90.00
_cell.angle_gamma   90.00
#
_symmetry.space_group_name_H-M   'P 1'
#
loop_
_entity.id
_entity.type
_entity.pdbx_description
1 polymer ?
#
loop_
_entity_poly.entity_id
_entity_poly.type
_entity_poly.pdbx_seq_one_letter_code
_entity_poly.pdbx_strand_id
1 'polypeptide(L)'
;MDTATKNSHPRLDEPIPLLSHLDELKKRLIYSLIAIAVCSFAVYPAVDFVIRDLAKPVGKFIFTGPVEAFWTRFKLAFFMGLFAAMPVVLFQVWSFIQRGLMPKEKHMTRAITVISFVLFAAGASFSYFLIVPVGVKFLLAYGSDVMVPMISVSRYLSFVFGMVFSFGLVFELPLIIGFLVKLGMLQSATLRKQRRFAIVIIFIAAAALTPGPDVFSQVLMALPLLVLYEAGIIVARMIEKRRKQNG
;
A
#
# COMPACT_ATOMS: atom_id res chain seq x y z
N MET A 1 20.42 -45.60 41.56
CA MET A 1 21.03 -44.31 41.12
C MET A 1 20.58 -44.05 39.71
N ASP A 2 19.36 -43.51 39.60
CA ASP A 2 18.73 -43.18 38.28
C ASP A 2 18.84 -41.68 38.05
N THR A 3 19.66 -41.29 37.09
CA THR A 3 19.71 -39.94 36.56
C THR A 3 18.90 -39.91 35.25
N ALA A 4 17.58 -39.71 35.38
CA ALA A 4 16.71 -39.41 34.25
C ALA A 4 17.03 -37.99 33.72
N THR A 5 17.78 -37.89 32.64
CA THR A 5 17.97 -36.69 31.84
C THR A 5 16.65 -36.30 31.19
N LYS A 6 15.97 -35.31 31.76
CA LYS A 6 14.73 -34.73 31.29
C LYS A 6 15.05 -33.86 30.04
N ASN A 7 15.02 -34.47 28.86
CA ASN A 7 15.02 -33.75 27.58
C ASN A 7 13.74 -32.94 27.47
N SER A 8 13.79 -31.69 27.89
CA SER A 8 12.74 -30.71 27.64
C SER A 8 12.82 -30.26 26.18
N HIS A 9 12.10 -30.97 25.31
CA HIS A 9 11.76 -30.40 23.99
C HIS A 9 10.94 -29.13 24.21
N PRO A 10 11.26 -27.99 23.60
CA PRO A 10 10.44 -26.79 23.70
C PRO A 10 9.05 -27.14 23.12
N ARG A 11 8.02 -26.98 23.92
CA ARG A 11 6.62 -27.16 23.51
C ARG A 11 6.31 -26.13 22.42
N LEU A 12 5.93 -26.59 21.24
CA LEU A 12 5.61 -25.79 20.06
C LEU A 12 4.32 -24.94 20.23
N ASP A 13 3.69 -24.97 21.39
CA ASP A 13 2.42 -24.32 21.71
C ASP A 13 2.54 -23.21 22.78
N GLU A 14 3.76 -22.78 23.15
CA GLU A 14 3.88 -21.62 24.04
C GLU A 14 3.54 -20.33 23.28
N PRO A 15 2.58 -19.51 23.79
CA PRO A 15 2.29 -18.21 23.20
C PRO A 15 3.58 -17.38 23.17
N ILE A 16 3.96 -16.88 22.00
CA ILE A 16 5.13 -16.03 21.83
C ILE A 16 4.95 -14.85 22.77
N PRO A 17 5.85 -14.63 23.77
CA PRO A 17 5.70 -13.53 24.70
C PRO A 17 5.62 -12.21 23.92
N LEU A 18 4.74 -11.31 24.32
CA LEU A 18 4.49 -10.02 23.64
C LEU A 18 5.80 -9.25 23.36
N LEU A 19 6.78 -9.36 24.25
CA LEU A 19 8.10 -8.76 24.10
C LEU A 19 8.86 -9.31 22.88
N SER A 20 8.83 -10.62 22.64
CA SER A 20 9.50 -11.21 21.47
C SER A 20 8.85 -10.82 20.16
N HIS A 21 7.53 -10.59 20.16
CA HIS A 21 6.80 -10.09 19.00
C HIS A 21 7.15 -8.62 18.70
N LEU A 22 7.31 -7.80 19.72
CA LEU A 22 7.80 -6.41 19.57
C LEU A 22 9.24 -6.33 19.06
N ASP A 23 10.12 -7.21 19.56
CA ASP A 23 11.50 -7.29 19.06
C ASP A 23 11.56 -7.72 17.60
N GLU A 24 10.67 -8.61 17.19
CA GLU A 24 10.53 -8.99 15.79
C GLU A 24 10.05 -7.83 14.92
N LEU A 25 9.03 -7.08 15.37
CA LEU A 25 8.54 -5.88 14.68
C LEU A 25 9.67 -4.87 14.46
N LYS A 26 10.44 -4.59 15.52
CA LYS A 26 11.59 -3.67 15.45
C LYS A 26 12.61 -4.11 14.40
N LYS A 27 13.01 -5.40 14.40
CA LYS A 27 13.96 -5.94 13.42
C LYS A 27 13.44 -5.81 11.99
N ARG A 28 12.17 -6.14 11.75
CA ARG A 28 11.55 -6.05 10.41
C ARG A 28 11.40 -4.63 9.93
N LEU A 29 11.07 -3.71 10.83
CA LEU A 29 11.01 -2.28 10.53
C LEU A 29 12.40 -1.77 10.12
N ILE A 30 13.45 -2.15 10.85
CA ILE A 30 14.83 -1.77 10.51
C ILE A 30 15.23 -2.32 9.14
N TYR A 31 14.95 -3.59 8.84
CA TYR A 31 15.23 -4.15 7.51
C TYR A 31 14.48 -3.44 6.38
N SER A 32 13.21 -3.09 6.60
CA SER A 32 12.43 -2.32 5.64
C SER A 32 13.02 -0.92 5.41
N LEU A 33 13.40 -0.22 6.48
CA LEU A 33 14.02 1.11 6.38
C LEU A 33 15.38 1.07 5.67
N ILE A 34 16.21 0.06 5.97
CA ILE A 34 17.50 -0.14 5.28
C ILE A 34 17.25 -0.40 3.79
N ALA A 35 16.29 -1.27 3.45
CA ALA A 35 15.96 -1.56 2.06
C ALA A 35 15.50 -0.29 1.32
N ILE A 36 14.63 0.52 1.95
CA ILE A 36 14.17 1.80 1.37
C ILE A 36 15.35 2.74 1.17
N ALA A 37 16.24 2.90 2.17
CA ALA A 37 17.39 3.78 2.08
C ALA A 37 18.35 3.36 0.95
N VAL A 38 18.68 2.07 0.87
CA VAL A 38 19.56 1.52 -0.19
C VAL A 38 18.93 1.69 -1.57
N CYS A 39 17.64 1.37 -1.73
CA CYS A 39 16.93 1.57 -2.98
C CYS A 39 16.85 3.05 -3.36
N SER A 40 16.58 3.96 -2.39
CA SER A 40 16.52 5.40 -2.64
C SER A 40 17.85 5.94 -3.16
N PHE A 41 18.96 5.46 -2.59
CA PHE A 41 20.30 5.83 -3.07
C PHE A 41 20.59 5.26 -4.45
N ALA A 42 20.20 4.01 -4.70
CA ALA A 42 20.43 3.34 -5.99
C ALA A 42 19.63 3.98 -7.14
N VAL A 43 18.41 4.47 -6.88
CA VAL A 43 17.55 5.10 -7.91
C VAL A 43 17.81 6.61 -8.07
N TYR A 44 18.63 7.22 -7.23
CA TYR A 44 18.91 8.65 -7.27
C TYR A 44 19.36 9.17 -8.66
N PRO A 45 20.21 8.46 -9.44
CA PRO A 45 20.58 8.89 -10.79
C PRO A 45 19.41 8.97 -11.77
N ALA A 46 18.32 8.24 -11.52
CA ALA A 46 17.14 8.24 -12.39
C ALA A 46 16.14 9.39 -12.08
N VAL A 47 16.39 10.18 -11.05
CA VAL A 47 15.48 11.25 -10.58
C VAL A 47 15.16 12.26 -11.67
N ASP A 48 16.16 12.72 -12.43
CA ASP A 48 15.96 13.72 -13.48
C ASP A 48 15.12 13.18 -14.65
N PHE A 49 15.22 11.88 -14.94
CA PHE A 49 14.38 11.23 -15.94
C PHE A 49 12.91 11.24 -15.52
N VAL A 50 12.63 10.88 -14.25
CA VAL A 50 11.26 10.85 -13.72
C VAL A 50 10.66 12.26 -13.63
N ILE A 51 11.44 13.28 -13.25
CA ILE A 51 10.97 14.68 -13.26
C ILE A 51 10.53 15.10 -14.67
N ARG A 52 11.30 14.76 -15.69
CA ARG A 52 10.94 15.08 -17.08
C ARG A 52 9.69 14.37 -17.55
N ASP A 53 9.51 13.11 -17.17
CA ASP A 53 8.32 12.33 -17.51
C ASP A 53 7.07 12.90 -16.84
N LEU A 54 7.16 13.23 -15.57
CA LEU A 54 6.07 13.83 -14.78
C LEU A 54 5.74 15.27 -15.22
N ALA A 55 6.64 15.97 -15.90
CA ALA A 55 6.39 17.30 -16.46
C ALA A 55 5.51 17.25 -17.73
N LYS A 56 5.46 16.13 -18.46
CA LYS A 56 4.73 16.02 -19.73
C LYS A 56 3.27 16.49 -19.69
N PRO A 57 2.45 16.11 -18.69
CA PRO A 57 1.04 16.51 -18.64
C PRO A 57 0.81 17.96 -18.18
N VAL A 58 1.79 18.59 -17.52
CA VAL A 58 1.63 19.91 -16.86
C VAL A 58 2.54 21.01 -17.46
N GLY A 59 3.47 20.62 -18.33
CA GLY A 59 4.41 21.55 -18.96
C GLY A 59 5.62 21.85 -18.08
N LYS A 60 5.91 23.13 -17.84
CA LYS A 60 7.07 23.54 -17.03
C LYS A 60 6.69 23.66 -15.56
N PHE A 61 7.48 23.05 -14.70
CA PHE A 61 7.40 23.27 -13.26
C PHE A 61 8.05 24.59 -12.86
N ILE A 62 7.50 25.19 -11.81
CA ILE A 62 8.14 26.28 -11.09
C ILE A 62 8.62 25.80 -9.73
N PHE A 63 9.69 26.40 -9.22
CA PHE A 63 10.09 26.28 -7.81
C PHE A 63 10.04 27.67 -7.17
N THR A 64 9.56 27.71 -5.95
CA THR A 64 9.34 28.98 -5.21
C THR A 64 10.59 29.41 -4.43
N GLY A 65 11.62 28.53 -4.41
CA GLY A 65 12.89 28.83 -3.78
C GLY A 65 13.96 27.76 -4.05
N PRO A 66 15.26 28.09 -3.91
CA PRO A 66 16.36 27.16 -4.21
C PRO A 66 16.33 25.90 -3.33
N VAL A 67 15.86 26.01 -2.11
CA VAL A 67 15.72 24.88 -1.18
C VAL A 67 14.64 23.90 -1.64
N GLU A 68 13.56 24.39 -2.28
CA GLU A 68 12.51 23.53 -2.82
C GLU A 68 13.02 22.60 -3.90
N ALA A 69 13.85 23.08 -4.84
CA ALA A 69 14.42 22.27 -5.89
C ALA A 69 15.33 21.14 -5.36
N PHE A 70 16.10 21.43 -4.31
CA PHE A 70 16.96 20.46 -3.64
C PHE A 70 16.13 19.37 -2.94
N TRP A 71 15.20 19.76 -2.05
CA TRP A 71 14.36 18.83 -1.33
C TRP A 71 13.46 17.98 -2.23
N THR A 72 13.04 18.53 -3.35
CA THR A 72 12.23 17.81 -4.33
C THR A 72 12.96 16.59 -4.89
N ARG A 73 14.25 16.69 -5.19
CA ARG A 73 15.06 15.57 -5.65
C ARG A 73 15.21 14.48 -4.60
N PHE A 74 15.46 14.85 -3.35
CA PHE A 74 15.51 13.88 -2.24
C PHE A 74 14.17 13.18 -2.01
N LYS A 75 13.10 13.95 -2.00
CA LYS A 75 11.75 13.44 -1.86
C LYS A 75 11.40 12.47 -2.98
N LEU A 76 11.72 12.80 -4.22
CA LEU A 76 11.52 11.92 -5.37
C LEU A 76 12.34 10.65 -5.25
N ALA A 77 13.63 10.74 -4.92
CA ALA A 77 14.48 9.57 -4.69
C ALA A 77 13.93 8.67 -3.59
N PHE A 78 13.45 9.26 -2.49
CA PHE A 78 12.82 8.51 -1.40
C PHE A 78 11.57 7.75 -1.88
N PHE A 79 10.65 8.40 -2.59
CA PHE A 79 9.46 7.73 -3.10
C PHE A 79 9.79 6.65 -4.14
N MET A 80 10.69 6.93 -5.08
CA MET A 80 11.16 5.93 -6.04
C MET A 80 11.81 4.74 -5.33
N GLY A 81 12.64 5.01 -4.31
CA GLY A 81 13.26 3.99 -3.48
C GLY A 81 12.24 3.17 -2.69
N LEU A 82 11.19 3.81 -2.16
CA LEU A 82 10.09 3.14 -1.49
C LEU A 82 9.39 2.16 -2.44
N PHE A 83 9.06 2.58 -3.68
CA PHE A 83 8.47 1.69 -4.68
C PHE A 83 9.41 0.53 -5.06
N ALA A 84 10.70 0.80 -5.26
CA ALA A 84 11.68 -0.23 -5.57
C ALA A 84 11.89 -1.22 -4.43
N ALA A 85 11.79 -0.76 -3.16
CA ALA A 85 11.90 -1.58 -1.97
C ALA A 85 10.61 -2.34 -1.62
N MET A 86 9.47 -2.06 -2.31
CA MET A 86 8.16 -2.64 -1.97
C MET A 86 8.15 -4.18 -1.87
N PRO A 87 8.81 -4.95 -2.73
CA PRO A 87 8.85 -6.40 -2.57
C PRO A 87 9.43 -6.83 -1.22
N VAL A 88 10.47 -6.13 -0.75
CA VAL A 88 11.10 -6.40 0.55
C VAL A 88 10.19 -5.96 1.69
N VAL A 89 9.60 -4.76 1.59
CA VAL A 89 8.69 -4.22 2.62
C VAL A 89 7.48 -5.14 2.79
N LEU A 90 6.82 -5.53 1.71
CA LEU A 90 5.67 -6.44 1.74
C LEU A 90 6.06 -7.82 2.30
N PHE A 91 7.24 -8.34 1.95
CA PHE A 91 7.74 -9.57 2.54
C PHE A 91 7.91 -9.44 4.06
N GLN A 92 8.46 -8.34 4.56
CA GLN A 92 8.62 -8.12 6.00
C GLN A 92 7.28 -8.00 6.70
N VAL A 93 6.31 -7.28 6.11
CA VAL A 93 4.96 -7.13 6.66
C VAL A 93 4.25 -8.49 6.74
N TRP A 94 4.19 -9.24 5.63
CA TRP A 94 3.52 -10.54 5.61
C TRP A 94 4.19 -11.57 6.49
N SER A 95 5.52 -11.58 6.55
CA SER A 95 6.26 -12.45 7.45
C SER A 95 6.00 -12.14 8.92
N PHE A 96 5.81 -10.86 9.29
CA PHE A 96 5.43 -10.45 10.65
C PHE A 96 4.03 -10.95 11.00
N ILE A 97 3.06 -10.69 10.12
CA ILE A 97 1.66 -11.07 10.32
C ILE A 97 1.52 -12.60 10.47
N GLN A 98 2.20 -13.37 9.62
CA GLN A 98 2.08 -14.84 9.65
C GLN A 98 2.69 -15.47 10.89
N ARG A 99 3.83 -14.97 11.38
CA ARG A 99 4.44 -15.52 12.61
C ARG A 99 3.57 -15.29 13.83
N GLY A 100 2.82 -14.17 13.88
CA GLY A 100 1.87 -13.90 14.95
C GLY A 100 0.61 -14.77 14.92
N LEU A 101 0.24 -15.30 13.73
CA LEU A 101 -1.06 -15.94 13.52
C LEU A 101 -0.99 -17.41 13.06
N MET A 102 0.06 -17.81 12.33
CA MET A 102 0.19 -19.15 11.75
C MET A 102 1.65 -19.65 11.71
N PRO A 103 2.18 -20.24 12.76
CA PRO A 103 3.60 -20.62 12.82
C PRO A 103 4.02 -21.75 11.85
N LYS A 104 3.09 -22.50 11.24
CA LYS A 104 3.38 -23.75 10.51
C LYS A 104 3.52 -23.64 8.98
N GLU A 105 3.22 -22.50 8.32
CA GLU A 105 3.15 -22.40 6.85
C GLU A 105 4.14 -21.38 6.23
N LYS A 106 5.44 -21.67 6.29
CA LYS A 106 6.49 -20.79 5.69
C LYS A 106 6.36 -20.59 4.17
N HIS A 107 5.86 -21.58 3.43
CA HIS A 107 5.67 -21.49 1.98
C HIS A 107 4.57 -20.49 1.58
N MET A 108 3.59 -20.30 2.44
CA MET A 108 2.48 -19.38 2.19
C MET A 108 2.92 -17.91 2.20
N THR A 109 3.93 -17.56 3.02
CA THR A 109 4.47 -16.19 3.06
C THR A 109 4.96 -15.73 1.70
N ARG A 110 5.74 -16.55 1.00
CA ARG A 110 6.29 -16.18 -0.32
C ARG A 110 5.17 -15.97 -1.35
N ALA A 111 4.21 -16.91 -1.42
CA ALA A 111 3.10 -16.81 -2.35
C ALA A 111 2.26 -15.55 -2.10
N ILE A 112 1.91 -15.27 -0.83
CA ILE A 112 1.17 -14.07 -0.45
C ILE A 112 1.96 -12.81 -0.78
N THR A 113 3.26 -12.76 -0.52
CA THR A 113 4.12 -11.61 -0.84
C THR A 113 4.15 -11.33 -2.35
N VAL A 114 4.26 -12.37 -3.18
CA VAL A 114 4.24 -12.19 -4.65
C VAL A 114 2.89 -11.65 -5.11
N ILE A 115 1.77 -12.20 -4.62
CA ILE A 115 0.43 -11.72 -4.94
C ILE A 115 0.26 -10.28 -4.49
N SER A 116 0.68 -9.96 -3.26
CA SER A 116 0.67 -8.62 -2.69
C SER A 116 1.47 -7.64 -3.57
N PHE A 117 2.70 -7.99 -3.95
CA PHE A 117 3.50 -7.14 -4.83
C PHE A 117 2.83 -6.90 -6.20
N VAL A 118 2.22 -7.92 -6.79
CA VAL A 118 1.49 -7.79 -8.06
C VAL A 118 0.27 -6.87 -7.90
N LEU A 119 -0.49 -7.01 -6.81
CA LEU A 119 -1.65 -6.14 -6.51
C LEU A 119 -1.19 -4.71 -6.27
N PHE A 120 -0.15 -4.50 -5.47
CA PHE A 120 0.42 -3.17 -5.24
C PHE A 120 0.88 -2.52 -6.55
N ALA A 121 1.63 -3.25 -7.38
CA ALA A 121 2.10 -2.76 -8.67
C ALA A 121 0.94 -2.44 -9.63
N ALA A 122 -0.11 -3.27 -9.63
CA ALA A 122 -1.32 -3.02 -10.41
C ALA A 122 -2.04 -1.75 -9.94
N GLY A 123 -2.20 -1.56 -8.63
CA GLY A 123 -2.82 -0.36 -8.04
C GLY A 123 -2.00 0.91 -8.31
N ALA A 124 -0.69 0.84 -8.13
CA ALA A 124 0.23 1.93 -8.44
C ALA A 124 0.16 2.31 -9.93
N SER A 125 0.20 1.33 -10.83
CA SER A 125 0.08 1.52 -12.27
C SER A 125 -1.28 2.11 -12.66
N PHE A 126 -2.36 1.58 -12.09
CA PHE A 126 -3.71 2.09 -12.31
C PHE A 126 -3.82 3.57 -11.92
N SER A 127 -3.26 3.93 -10.76
CA SER A 127 -3.24 5.33 -10.33
C SER A 127 -2.41 6.20 -11.25
N TYR A 128 -1.20 5.77 -11.60
CA TYR A 128 -0.27 6.56 -12.43
C TYR A 128 -0.80 6.81 -13.84
N PHE A 129 -1.36 5.79 -14.50
CA PHE A 129 -1.81 5.88 -15.88
C PHE A 129 -3.24 6.38 -16.05
N LEU A 130 -4.10 6.19 -15.05
CA LEU A 130 -5.52 6.54 -15.16
C LEU A 130 -5.91 7.66 -14.20
N ILE A 131 -5.74 7.48 -12.88
CA ILE A 131 -6.28 8.41 -11.88
C ILE A 131 -5.55 9.75 -11.90
N VAL A 132 -4.22 9.74 -11.90
CA VAL A 132 -3.42 10.96 -11.89
C VAL A 132 -3.67 11.83 -13.13
N PRO A 133 -3.63 11.31 -14.38
CA PRO A 133 -3.91 12.13 -15.56
C PRO A 133 -5.34 12.68 -15.60
N VAL A 134 -6.34 11.88 -15.19
CA VAL A 134 -7.74 12.34 -15.14
C VAL A 134 -7.91 13.44 -14.09
N GLY A 135 -7.36 13.24 -12.88
CA GLY A 135 -7.41 14.23 -11.80
C GLY A 135 -6.71 15.54 -12.17
N VAL A 136 -5.50 15.46 -12.74
CA VAL A 136 -4.75 16.65 -13.17
C VAL A 136 -5.48 17.41 -14.28
N LYS A 137 -5.98 16.72 -15.31
CA LYS A 137 -6.76 17.35 -16.38
C LYS A 137 -8.00 18.04 -15.86
N PHE A 138 -8.71 17.39 -14.92
CA PHE A 138 -9.89 17.96 -14.31
C PHE A 138 -9.55 19.24 -13.52
N LEU A 139 -8.53 19.22 -12.67
CA LEU A 139 -8.11 20.38 -11.89
C LEU A 139 -7.65 21.54 -12.78
N LEU A 140 -6.93 21.25 -13.87
CA LEU A 140 -6.50 22.26 -14.84
C LEU A 140 -7.66 22.85 -15.66
N ALA A 141 -8.74 22.10 -15.87
CA ALA A 141 -9.93 22.56 -16.60
C ALA A 141 -10.71 23.68 -15.87
N TYR A 142 -10.48 23.89 -14.55
CA TYR A 142 -11.02 25.03 -13.81
C TYR A 142 -10.22 26.34 -14.02
N GLY A 143 -9.09 26.29 -14.74
CA GLY A 143 -8.39 27.47 -15.18
C GLY A 143 -9.25 28.29 -16.15
N SER A 144 -9.06 29.60 -16.15
CA SER A 144 -9.66 30.52 -17.13
C SER A 144 -8.58 31.17 -17.96
N ASP A 145 -8.98 31.86 -19.05
CA ASP A 145 -8.04 32.56 -19.95
C ASP A 145 -7.17 33.61 -19.25
N VAL A 146 -7.59 34.03 -18.04
CA VAL A 146 -6.86 34.97 -17.17
C VAL A 146 -6.01 34.29 -16.10
N MET A 147 -6.06 32.95 -15.99
CA MET A 147 -5.29 32.19 -14.99
C MET A 147 -4.23 31.30 -15.66
N VAL A 148 -2.97 31.63 -15.46
CA VAL A 148 -1.86 30.77 -15.89
C VAL A 148 -1.52 29.80 -14.77
N PRO A 149 -1.62 28.47 -14.98
CA PRO A 149 -1.32 27.52 -13.93
C PRO A 149 0.18 27.53 -13.61
N MET A 150 0.52 27.98 -12.40
CA MET A 150 1.88 27.95 -11.86
C MET A 150 2.02 26.77 -10.91
N ILE A 151 2.46 25.62 -11.43
CA ILE A 151 2.50 24.36 -10.69
C ILE A 151 3.86 24.19 -10.03
N SER A 152 3.88 24.21 -8.67
CA SER A 152 5.08 23.90 -7.88
C SER A 152 5.42 22.41 -8.04
N VAL A 153 6.69 22.15 -8.39
CA VAL A 153 7.19 20.78 -8.57
C VAL A 153 7.00 19.94 -7.30
N SER A 154 7.27 20.49 -6.12
CA SER A 154 7.18 19.76 -4.86
C SER A 154 5.74 19.36 -4.53
N ARG A 155 4.75 20.24 -4.77
CA ARG A 155 3.33 19.96 -4.53
C ARG A 155 2.79 18.91 -5.50
N TYR A 156 3.14 19.06 -6.79
CA TYR A 156 2.73 18.12 -7.82
C TYR A 156 3.26 16.71 -7.56
N LEU A 157 4.55 16.59 -7.24
CA LEU A 157 5.15 15.29 -6.90
C LEU A 157 4.51 14.68 -5.65
N SER A 158 4.24 15.49 -4.61
CA SER A 158 3.53 15.00 -3.42
C SER A 158 2.16 14.44 -3.75
N PHE A 159 1.44 15.12 -4.63
CA PHE A 159 0.13 14.66 -5.13
C PHE A 159 0.25 13.34 -5.88
N VAL A 160 1.12 13.27 -6.90
CA VAL A 160 1.28 12.07 -7.72
C VAL A 160 1.69 10.87 -6.88
N PHE A 161 2.74 11.01 -6.06
CA PHE A 161 3.23 9.90 -5.24
C PHE A 161 2.26 9.50 -4.13
N GLY A 162 1.60 10.49 -3.51
CA GLY A 162 0.54 10.23 -2.55
C GLY A 162 -0.57 9.38 -3.16
N MET A 163 -1.05 9.76 -4.35
CA MET A 163 -2.07 9.01 -5.09
C MET A 163 -1.59 7.60 -5.46
N VAL A 164 -0.43 7.49 -6.10
CA VAL A 164 0.11 6.22 -6.58
C VAL A 164 0.37 5.25 -5.41
N PHE A 165 0.92 5.74 -4.30
CA PHE A 165 1.16 4.93 -3.10
C PHE A 165 -0.14 4.49 -2.43
N SER A 166 -1.11 5.41 -2.29
CA SER A 166 -2.41 5.11 -1.70
C SER A 166 -3.16 4.05 -2.49
N PHE A 167 -3.22 4.17 -3.81
CA PHE A 167 -3.84 3.15 -4.65
C PHE A 167 -3.10 1.81 -4.59
N GLY A 168 -1.76 1.82 -4.55
CA GLY A 168 -0.98 0.61 -4.32
C GLY A 168 -1.42 -0.11 -3.04
N LEU A 169 -1.56 0.61 -1.92
CA LEU A 169 -2.02 0.04 -0.66
C LEU A 169 -3.49 -0.40 -0.69
N VAL A 170 -4.36 0.38 -1.34
CA VAL A 170 -5.79 0.05 -1.43
C VAL A 170 -6.02 -1.21 -2.23
N PHE A 171 -5.21 -1.50 -3.24
CA PHE A 171 -5.30 -2.74 -4.01
C PHE A 171 -4.96 -3.98 -3.18
N GLU A 172 -4.34 -3.84 -2.02
CA GLU A 172 -4.15 -4.94 -1.05
C GLU A 172 -5.46 -5.35 -0.34
N LEU A 173 -6.51 -4.51 -0.35
CA LEU A 173 -7.76 -4.80 0.37
C LEU A 173 -8.35 -6.18 0.07
N PRO A 174 -8.48 -6.64 -1.18
CA PRO A 174 -9.01 -7.98 -1.46
C PRO A 174 -8.17 -9.11 -0.86
N LEU A 175 -6.84 -8.94 -0.86
CA LEU A 175 -5.92 -9.90 -0.27
C LEU A 175 -6.00 -9.92 1.26
N ILE A 176 -6.06 -8.74 1.89
CA ILE A 176 -6.22 -8.59 3.33
C ILE A 176 -7.56 -9.22 3.79
N ILE A 177 -8.66 -8.91 3.10
CA ILE A 177 -9.97 -9.51 3.38
C ILE A 177 -9.91 -11.03 3.25
N GLY A 178 -9.34 -11.54 2.15
CA GLY A 178 -9.19 -12.97 1.92
C GLY A 178 -8.37 -13.66 3.01
N PHE A 179 -7.29 -13.03 3.45
CA PHE A 179 -6.46 -13.52 4.54
C PHE A 179 -7.22 -13.59 5.88
N LEU A 180 -7.95 -12.53 6.24
CA LEU A 180 -8.76 -12.50 7.49
C LEU A 180 -9.89 -13.53 7.47
N VAL A 181 -10.49 -13.77 6.29
CA VAL A 181 -11.51 -14.84 6.13
C VAL A 181 -10.87 -16.23 6.26
N LYS A 182 -9.68 -16.44 5.72
CA LYS A 182 -8.93 -17.70 5.87
C LYS A 182 -8.63 -17.99 7.33
N LEU A 183 -8.32 -16.97 8.13
CA LEU A 183 -8.14 -17.07 9.58
C LEU A 183 -9.44 -17.30 10.36
N GLY A 184 -10.62 -17.14 9.73
CA GLY A 184 -11.91 -17.22 10.38
C GLY A 184 -12.30 -15.96 11.17
N MET A 185 -11.52 -14.87 11.07
CA MET A 185 -11.78 -13.59 11.75
C MET A 185 -12.88 -12.78 11.06
N LEU A 186 -13.09 -12.98 9.76
CA LEU A 186 -14.12 -12.31 8.97
C LEU A 186 -14.99 -13.34 8.23
N GLN A 187 -16.23 -12.95 7.99
CA GLN A 187 -17.20 -13.73 7.19
C GLN A 187 -17.74 -12.87 6.05
N SER A 188 -17.94 -13.48 4.87
CA SER A 188 -18.50 -12.78 3.71
C SER A 188 -19.90 -12.23 3.97
N ALA A 189 -20.69 -12.89 4.82
CA ALA A 189 -22.01 -12.44 5.25
C ALA A 189 -21.93 -11.12 6.04
N THR A 190 -20.98 -11.01 6.95
CA THR A 190 -20.74 -9.79 7.75
C THR A 190 -20.34 -8.62 6.86
N LEU A 191 -19.39 -8.83 5.94
CA LEU A 191 -18.96 -7.80 4.98
C LEU A 191 -20.14 -7.29 4.14
N ARG A 192 -21.00 -8.20 3.66
CA ARG A 192 -22.20 -7.82 2.90
C ARG A 192 -23.19 -7.00 3.71
N LYS A 193 -23.41 -7.36 4.98
CA LYS A 193 -24.32 -6.64 5.89
C LYS A 193 -23.80 -5.24 6.21
N GLN A 194 -22.47 -5.08 6.26
CA GLN A 194 -21.81 -3.82 6.63
C GLN A 194 -21.47 -2.92 5.44
N ARG A 195 -21.95 -3.19 4.22
CA ARG A 195 -21.67 -2.38 3.02
C ARG A 195 -21.92 -0.88 3.21
N ARG A 196 -23.02 -0.51 3.88
CA ARG A 196 -23.35 0.89 4.16
C ARG A 196 -22.26 1.60 4.97
N PHE A 197 -21.67 0.93 5.95
CA PHE A 197 -20.57 1.49 6.74
C PHE A 197 -19.27 1.52 5.92
N ALA A 198 -19.00 0.48 5.14
CA ALA A 198 -17.85 0.43 4.24
C ALA A 198 -17.87 1.59 3.24
N ILE A 199 -19.01 1.92 2.65
CA ILE A 199 -19.16 3.07 1.76
C ILE A 199 -18.76 4.36 2.47
N VAL A 200 -19.27 4.61 3.67
CA VAL A 200 -18.92 5.81 4.44
C VAL A 200 -17.42 5.87 4.75
N ILE A 201 -16.83 4.75 5.20
CA ILE A 201 -15.39 4.67 5.48
C ILE A 201 -14.56 4.92 4.21
N ILE A 202 -14.98 4.36 3.08
CA ILE A 202 -14.32 4.56 1.79
C ILE A 202 -14.36 6.04 1.38
N PHE A 203 -15.48 6.72 1.54
CA PHE A 203 -15.56 8.15 1.24
C PHE A 203 -14.71 9.00 2.20
N ILE A 204 -14.66 8.65 3.48
CA ILE A 204 -13.76 9.31 4.45
C ILE A 204 -12.29 9.06 4.06
N ALA A 205 -11.93 7.82 3.73
CA ALA A 205 -10.58 7.49 3.28
C ALA A 205 -10.23 8.23 1.98
N ALA A 206 -11.14 8.26 1.00
CA ALA A 206 -10.95 9.01 -0.23
C ALA A 206 -10.72 10.50 0.05
N ALA A 207 -11.51 11.13 0.94
CA ALA A 207 -11.32 12.52 1.33
C ALA A 207 -9.96 12.79 2.00
N ALA A 208 -9.49 11.86 2.83
CA ALA A 208 -8.17 11.99 3.49
C ALA A 208 -7.00 11.80 2.51
N LEU A 209 -7.19 11.00 1.47
CA LEU A 209 -6.16 10.70 0.47
C LEU A 209 -6.11 11.70 -0.69
N THR A 210 -7.21 12.43 -0.94
CA THR A 210 -7.25 13.50 -1.95
C THR A 210 -6.61 14.77 -1.39
N PRO A 211 -5.67 15.40 -2.11
CA PRO A 211 -4.96 16.58 -1.64
C PRO A 211 -5.75 17.90 -1.75
N GLY A 212 -6.99 17.85 -2.19
CA GLY A 212 -7.90 19.01 -2.28
C GLY A 212 -9.29 18.66 -1.76
N PRO A 213 -10.01 19.61 -1.13
CA PRO A 213 -11.35 19.37 -0.62
C PRO A 213 -12.41 19.42 -1.75
N ASP A 214 -12.14 18.76 -2.90
CA ASP A 214 -13.06 18.75 -4.01
C ASP A 214 -13.80 17.40 -4.12
N VAL A 215 -15.12 17.50 -4.33
CA VAL A 215 -16.02 16.33 -4.39
C VAL A 215 -15.70 15.42 -5.59
N PHE A 216 -15.21 16.00 -6.70
CA PHE A 216 -14.93 15.22 -7.89
C PHE A 216 -13.74 14.28 -7.69
N SER A 217 -12.60 14.79 -7.19
CA SER A 217 -11.43 13.97 -6.89
C SER A 217 -11.76 12.92 -5.82
N GLN A 218 -12.58 13.27 -4.82
CA GLN A 218 -13.06 12.34 -3.81
C GLN A 218 -13.87 11.19 -4.43
N VAL A 219 -14.83 11.50 -5.31
CA VAL A 219 -15.63 10.48 -6.00
C VAL A 219 -14.76 9.63 -6.93
N LEU A 220 -13.84 10.27 -7.67
CA LEU A 220 -12.89 9.60 -8.57
C LEU A 220 -12.04 8.56 -7.82
N MET A 221 -11.65 8.88 -6.57
CA MET A 221 -10.95 7.92 -5.71
C MET A 221 -11.89 6.87 -5.10
N ALA A 222 -13.08 7.26 -4.66
CA ALA A 222 -14.00 6.35 -3.98
C ALA A 222 -14.49 5.21 -4.88
N LEU A 223 -14.72 5.48 -6.17
CA LEU A 223 -15.23 4.47 -7.11
C LEU A 223 -14.35 3.20 -7.20
N PRO A 224 -13.04 3.30 -7.49
CA PRO A 224 -12.17 2.13 -7.48
C PRO A 224 -12.11 1.42 -6.13
N LEU A 225 -12.14 2.16 -5.01
CA LEU A 225 -12.17 1.59 -3.67
C LEU A 225 -13.42 0.74 -3.44
N LEU A 226 -14.59 1.19 -3.90
CA LEU A 226 -15.84 0.44 -3.83
C LEU A 226 -15.75 -0.85 -4.64
N VAL A 227 -15.19 -0.79 -5.86
CA VAL A 227 -14.99 -1.98 -6.71
C VAL A 227 -14.07 -2.98 -6.02
N LEU A 228 -12.96 -2.52 -5.41
CA LEU A 228 -12.03 -3.38 -4.69
C LEU A 228 -12.65 -3.99 -3.43
N TYR A 229 -13.51 -3.27 -2.73
CA TYR A 229 -14.27 -3.82 -1.62
C TYR A 229 -15.20 -4.96 -2.05
N GLU A 230 -15.95 -4.78 -3.16
CA GLU A 230 -16.79 -5.84 -3.72
C GLU A 230 -15.96 -7.04 -4.21
N ALA A 231 -14.80 -6.79 -4.84
CA ALA A 231 -13.86 -7.84 -5.20
C ALA A 231 -13.39 -8.61 -3.94
N GLY A 232 -13.14 -7.92 -2.84
CA GLY A 232 -12.82 -8.52 -1.54
C GLY A 232 -13.94 -9.43 -1.02
N ILE A 233 -15.20 -9.03 -1.15
CA ILE A 233 -16.36 -9.87 -0.79
C ILE A 233 -16.43 -11.13 -1.66
N ILE A 234 -16.12 -11.01 -2.96
CA ILE A 234 -16.08 -12.17 -3.87
C ILE A 234 -14.99 -13.15 -3.43
N VAL A 235 -13.78 -12.66 -3.17
CA VAL A 235 -12.66 -13.46 -2.65
C VAL A 235 -13.04 -14.16 -1.34
N ALA A 236 -13.68 -13.43 -0.41
CA ALA A 236 -14.17 -13.97 0.86
C ALA A 236 -15.09 -15.19 0.64
N ARG A 237 -16.08 -15.06 -0.26
CA ARG A 237 -17.00 -16.16 -0.59
C ARG A 237 -16.29 -17.38 -1.19
N MET A 238 -15.32 -17.13 -2.08
CA MET A 238 -14.56 -18.22 -2.72
C MET A 238 -13.77 -19.02 -1.68
N ILE A 239 -13.16 -18.34 -0.71
CA ILE A 239 -12.41 -18.99 0.37
C ILE A 239 -13.34 -19.78 1.30
N GLU A 240 -14.49 -19.20 1.71
CA GLU A 240 -15.48 -19.90 2.53
C GLU A 240 -16.05 -21.15 1.86
N LYS A 241 -16.34 -21.06 0.55
CA LYS A 241 -16.82 -22.21 -0.23
C LYS A 241 -15.81 -23.35 -0.26
N ARG A 242 -14.53 -23.05 -0.50
CA ARG A 242 -13.46 -24.07 -0.48
C ARG A 242 -13.26 -24.68 0.90
N ARG A 243 -13.39 -23.90 1.98
CA ARG A 243 -13.28 -24.39 3.35
C ARG A 243 -14.38 -25.39 3.68
N LYS A 244 -15.64 -25.15 3.22
CA LYS A 244 -16.77 -26.07 3.42
C LYS A 244 -16.67 -27.37 2.60
N GLN A 245 -15.90 -27.38 1.53
CA GLN A 245 -15.70 -28.58 0.70
C GLN A 245 -14.57 -29.48 1.20
N ASN A 246 -13.63 -28.93 1.97
CA ASN A 246 -12.44 -29.63 2.46
C ASN A 246 -12.50 -29.99 3.97
N GLY A 247 -13.55 -29.67 4.66
CA GLY A 247 -13.84 -30.02 6.06
C GLY A 247 -15.16 -30.75 6.17
#